data_8f8b2b1e9ee94eeecea065dd0f3b30b1
#
_entry.id   8f8b2b1e9ee94eeecea065dd0f3b30b1
#
_cell.length_a   1.000
_cell.length_b   1.000
_cell.length_c   1.000
_cell.angle_alpha   90.00
_cell.angle_beta   90.00
_cell.angle_gamma   90.00
#
_symmetry.space_group_name_H-M   'P 1'
#
loop_
_entity.id
_entity.type
_entity.pdbx_description
1 polymer ?
#
loop_
_entity_poly.entity_id
_entity_poly.type
_entity_poly.pdbx_seq_one_letter_code
_entity_poly.pdbx_strand_id
1 'polypeptide(L)' 'QIMTFLDEEGNKVEFEAIARIYLEEKEYLLLAPADDVESEDIYMFRVDEVDGKEELNLVEDDKEFLAVKKEYKKLLY' A
#
# COMPACT_ATOMS: atom_id res chain seq x y z
N GLN A 1 -5.02 -7.48 8.72
CA GLN A 1 -4.23 -8.47 7.98
C GLN A 1 -2.78 -8.02 7.91
N ILE A 2 -1.88 -8.90 8.31
CA ILE A 2 -0.44 -8.62 8.30
C ILE A 2 0.17 -9.15 7.02
N MET A 3 0.97 -8.33 6.37
CA MET A 3 1.70 -8.71 5.15
C MET A 3 3.19 -8.64 5.44
N THR A 4 3.92 -9.64 4.99
CA THR A 4 5.36 -9.73 5.21
C THR A 4 6.10 -9.55 3.88
N PHE A 5 7.07 -8.66 3.88
CA PHE A 5 7.92 -8.41 2.72
C PHE A 5 9.38 -8.62 3.10
N LEU A 6 10.21 -8.88 2.10
CA LEU A 6 11.65 -8.93 2.29
C LEU A 6 12.25 -7.63 1.74
N ASP A 7 13.11 -7.01 2.53
CA ASP A 7 13.83 -5.83 2.06
C ASP A 7 15.05 -6.26 1.21
N GLU A 8 15.83 -5.31 0.74
CA GLU A 8 16.98 -5.60 -0.11
C GLU A 8 18.06 -6.40 0.59
N GLU A 9 18.09 -6.35 1.91
CA GLU A 9 19.06 -7.10 2.72
C GLU A 9 18.55 -8.47 3.14
N GLY A 10 17.32 -8.82 2.73
CA GLY A 10 16.71 -10.08 3.07
C GLY A 10 16.02 -10.11 4.42
N ASN A 11 15.90 -8.97 5.08
CA ASN A 11 15.21 -8.89 6.36
C ASN A 11 13.71 -8.87 6.16
N LYS A 12 12.97 -9.51 7.05
CA LYS A 12 11.52 -9.51 7.00
C LYS A 12 10.97 -8.21 7.56
N VAL A 13 10.08 -7.59 6.82
CA VAL A 13 9.39 -6.38 7.25
C VAL A 13 7.91 -6.66 7.24
N GLU A 14 7.24 -6.45 8.35
CA GLU A 14 5.81 -6.70 8.48
C GLU A 14 5.02 -5.40 8.42
N PHE A 15 3.94 -5.42 7.63
CA PHE A 15 3.03 -4.29 7.51
C PHE A 15 1.61 -4.74 7.77
N GLU A 16 0.81 -3.85 8.34
CA GLU A 16 -0.60 -4.09 8.51
C GLU A 16 -1.37 -3.41 7.38
N ALA A 17 -2.24 -4.15 6.72
CA ALA A 17 -3.07 -3.60 5.65
C ALA A 17 -4.18 -2.75 6.26
N ILE A 18 -4.17 -1.46 5.96
CA ILE A 18 -5.14 -0.51 6.47
C ILE A 18 -6.37 -0.44 5.56
N ALA A 19 -6.13 -0.40 4.25
CA ALA A 19 -7.22 -0.24 3.30
C ALA A 19 -6.80 -0.76 1.92
N ARG A 20 -7.79 -1.16 1.14
CA ARG A 20 -7.62 -1.53 -0.26
C ARG A 20 -8.53 -0.62 -1.07
N ILE A 21 -7.97 0.06 -2.04
CA ILE A 21 -8.69 1.05 -2.83
C ILE A 21 -8.58 0.72 -4.30
N TYR A 22 -9.71 0.81 -5.00
CA TYR A 22 -9.75 0.63 -6.45
C TYR A 22 -10.02 1.99 -7.10
N LEU A 23 -9.15 2.37 -8.00
CA LEU A 23 -9.27 3.65 -8.70
C LEU A 23 -8.81 3.46 -10.14
N GLU A 24 -9.69 3.80 -11.09
CA GLU A 24 -9.39 3.72 -12.53
C GLU A 24 -8.83 2.35 -12.95
N GLU A 25 -9.47 1.29 -12.47
CA GLU A 25 -9.13 -0.09 -12.79
C GLU A 25 -7.80 -0.55 -12.18
N LYS A 26 -7.23 0.24 -11.26
CA LYS A 26 -6.02 -0.12 -10.54
C LYS A 26 -6.34 -0.37 -9.08
N GLU A 27 -5.63 -1.31 -8.49
CA GLU A 27 -5.78 -1.62 -7.08
C GLU A 27 -4.61 -1.04 -6.29
N TYR A 28 -4.93 -0.40 -5.16
CA TYR A 28 -3.92 0.17 -4.28
C TYR A 28 -4.09 -0.38 -2.87
N LEU A 29 -2.97 -0.62 -2.20
CA LEU A 29 -2.96 -1.06 -0.82
C LEU A 29 -2.31 0.01 0.05
N LEU A 30 -2.99 0.36 1.13
CA LEU A 30 -2.44 1.26 2.14
C LEU A 30 -1.95 0.42 3.30
N LEU A 31 -0.67 0.51 3.58
CA LEU A 31 -0.01 -0.31 4.59
C LEU A 31 0.67 0.57 5.64
N ALA A 32 0.66 0.11 6.88
CA ALA A 32 1.37 0.77 7.98
C ALA A 32 2.33 -0.24 8.62
N PRO A 33 3.46 0.24 9.17
CA PRO A 33 4.38 -0.68 9.85
C PRO A 33 3.69 -1.40 11.00
N ALA A 34 3.78 -2.72 11.05
CA ALA A 34 3.12 -3.50 12.08
C ALA A 34 3.77 -3.34 13.46
N ASP A 35 5.08 -3.07 13.48
CA ASP A 35 5.83 -2.92 14.73
C ASP A 35 5.67 -1.54 15.35
N ASP A 36 5.13 -0.58 14.63
CA ASP A 36 5.01 0.79 15.10
C ASP A 36 3.58 1.28 14.87
N VAL A 37 2.69 0.83 15.73
CA VAL A 37 1.27 1.16 15.63
C VAL A 37 0.98 2.63 15.91
N GLU A 38 1.94 3.35 16.49
CA GLU A 38 1.79 4.78 16.75
C GLU A 38 2.30 5.63 15.58
N SER A 39 2.95 5.00 14.61
CA SER A 39 3.44 5.70 13.44
C SER A 39 2.27 6.19 12.59
N GLU A 40 2.34 7.43 12.16
CA GLU A 40 1.37 7.98 11.24
C GLU A 40 1.78 7.74 9.79
N ASP A 41 2.90 7.06 9.59
CA ASP A 41 3.41 6.77 8.27
C ASP A 41 2.56 5.71 7.60
N ILE A 42 2.06 6.04 6.43
CA ILE A 42 1.29 5.11 5.61
C ILE A 42 2.02 4.95 4.29
N TYR A 43 2.24 3.70 3.91
CA TYR A 43 2.87 3.37 2.64
C TYR A 43 1.79 2.95 1.65
N MET A 44 1.85 3.50 0.46
CA MET A 44 0.89 3.19 -0.59
C MET A 44 1.55 2.37 -1.68
N PHE A 45 1.01 1.20 -1.96
CA PHE A 45 1.50 0.32 -3.01
C PHE A 45 0.44 0.13 -4.06
N ARG A 46 0.86 0.09 -5.31
CA ARG A 46 -0.01 -0.26 -6.42
C ARG A 46 0.18 -1.74 -6.70
N VAL A 47 -0.92 -2.46 -6.86
CA VAL A 47 -0.87 -3.87 -7.20
C VAL A 47 -0.91 -3.99 -8.72
N ASP A 48 0.17 -4.49 -9.31
CA ASP A 48 0.25 -4.72 -10.74
C ASP A 48 0.31 -6.21 -11.00
N GLU A 49 -0.30 -6.65 -12.08
CA GLU A 49 -0.23 -8.04 -12.48
C GLU A 49 0.79 -8.18 -13.61
N VAL A 50 1.82 -8.98 -13.38
CA VAL A 50 2.89 -9.22 -14.33
C VAL A 50 3.03 -10.72 -14.51
N ASP A 51 2.84 -11.20 -15.73
CA ASP A 51 2.95 -12.62 -16.08
C ASP A 51 2.08 -13.51 -15.18
N GLY A 52 0.87 -13.05 -14.86
CA GLY A 52 -0.07 -13.81 -14.03
C GLY A 52 0.22 -13.76 -12.53
N LYS A 53 1.18 -12.94 -12.12
CA LYS A 53 1.54 -12.80 -10.70
C LYS A 53 1.31 -11.37 -10.26
N GLU A 54 0.85 -11.20 -9.03
CA GLU A 54 0.68 -9.87 -8.45
C GLU A 54 2.03 -9.33 -7.98
N GLU A 55 2.30 -8.09 -8.32
CA GLU A 55 3.50 -7.39 -7.92
C GLU A 55 3.12 -6.11 -7.22
N LEU A 56 3.74 -5.84 -6.07
CA LEU A 56 3.50 -4.62 -5.32
C LEU A 56 4.57 -3.59 -5.62
N ASN A 57 4.15 -2.43 -6.12
CA ASN A 57 5.06 -1.34 -6.45
C ASN A 57 4.72 -0.11 -5.63
N LEU A 58 5.73 0.47 -5.02
CA LEU A 58 5.54 1.68 -4.23
C LEU A 58 5.09 2.83 -5.13
N VAL A 59 4.05 3.52 -4.72
CA VAL A 59 3.54 4.67 -5.49
C VAL A 59 4.42 5.88 -5.19
N GLU A 60 5.16 6.31 -6.19
CA GLU A 60 6.07 7.45 -6.08
C GLU A 60 5.56 8.71 -6.75
N ASP A 61 4.55 8.58 -7.62
CA ASP A 61 3.97 9.74 -8.31
C ASP A 61 3.05 10.50 -7.36
N ASP A 62 3.36 11.77 -7.12
CA ASP A 62 2.57 12.61 -6.21
C ASP A 62 1.12 12.75 -6.62
N LYS A 63 0.85 12.83 -7.91
CA LYS A 63 -0.53 12.95 -8.41
C LYS A 63 -1.33 11.68 -8.14
N GLU A 64 -0.70 10.54 -8.38
CA GLU A 64 -1.32 9.25 -8.13
C GLU A 64 -1.56 9.07 -6.62
N PHE A 65 -0.57 9.40 -5.83
CA PHE A 65 -0.65 9.32 -4.38
C PHE A 65 -1.81 10.16 -3.83
N LEU A 66 -1.91 11.40 -4.28
CA LEU A 66 -2.96 12.31 -3.83
C LEU A 66 -4.35 11.84 -4.27
N ALA A 67 -4.47 11.29 -5.47
CA ALA A 67 -5.75 10.78 -5.96
C ALA A 67 -6.25 9.61 -5.10
N VAL A 68 -5.37 8.68 -4.78
CA VAL A 68 -5.71 7.52 -3.96
C VAL A 68 -6.02 7.96 -2.53
N LYS A 69 -5.23 8.88 -2.00
CA LYS A 69 -5.45 9.42 -0.65
C LYS A 69 -6.82 10.08 -0.54
N LYS A 70 -7.22 10.78 -1.59
CA LYS A 70 -8.53 11.42 -1.63
C LYS A 70 -9.66 10.38 -1.62
N GLU A 71 -9.50 9.29 -2.34
CA GLU A 71 -10.48 8.20 -2.33
C GLU A 71 -10.55 7.53 -0.96
N TYR A 72 -9.40 7.36 -0.30
CA TYR A 72 -9.35 6.81 1.04
C TYR A 72 -10.16 7.66 2.03
N LYS A 73 -10.02 8.98 1.93
CA LYS A 73 -10.77 9.88 2.80
C LYS A 73 -12.27 9.76 2.61
N LYS A 74 -12.72 9.49 1.38
CA LYS A 74 -14.15 9.29 1.12
C LYS A 74 -14.69 8.05 1.80
N LEU A 75 -13.86 7.03 1.99
CA LEU A 75 -14.28 5.80 2.64
C LEU A 75 -14.43 5.94 4.14
N LEU A 76 -13.83 6.98 4.72
CA LEU A 76 -13.90 7.24 6.16
C LEU A 76 -15.15 8.00 6.56
N TYR A 77 -15.87 8.54 5.62
CA TYR A 77 -17.07 9.34 5.86
C TYR A 77 -18.29 8.69 5.14
#